data_454cd5704554e6f436e920a943a6c84c
#
_entry.id   454cd5704554e6f436e920a943a6c84c
#
_cell.length_a   1.000
_cell.length_b   1.000
_cell.length_c   1.000
_cell.angle_alpha   90.00
_cell.angle_beta   90.00
_cell.angle_gamma   90.00
#
_symmetry.space_group_name_H-M   'P 1'
#
loop_
_entity.id
_entity.type
_entity.pdbx_description
1 polymer ?
#
loop_
_entity_poly.entity_id
_entity_poly.type
_entity_poly.pdbx_seq_one_letter_code
_entity_poly.pdbx_strand_id
1 'polypeptide(L)'
;MELRFDSDSDPNDYLVYGVEERFLRDNKDLLNMNISSFSALAQKNGLMIYQAHPFRFGMKITNVKYLDGIEVCNRNIEHDSHNDIAALWAEKFGLKKTAGSDHHQKGNEGLAGIISRREITSNKILLDTLANQDYTLYEKKL
;
A
#
# COMPACT_ATOMS: atom_id res chain seq x y z
N MET A 1 1.51 -6.44 4.32
CA MET A 1 0.17 -6.92 4.76
C MET A 1 -0.87 -6.00 4.15
N GLU A 2 -1.97 -6.54 3.65
CA GLU A 2 -3.15 -5.75 3.27
C GLU A 2 -4.15 -5.74 4.43
N LEU A 3 -4.76 -4.60 4.68
CA LEU A 3 -5.64 -4.34 5.81
C LEU A 3 -6.85 -3.53 5.37
N ARG A 4 -8.04 -3.95 5.82
CA ARG A 4 -9.31 -3.21 5.70
C ARG A 4 -9.91 -3.09 7.09
N PHE A 5 -10.38 -1.90 7.46
CA PHE A 5 -10.97 -1.67 8.77
C PHE A 5 -12.48 -1.88 8.75
N ASP A 6 -12.99 -2.65 9.72
CA ASP A 6 -14.43 -2.92 9.84
C ASP A 6 -15.23 -1.68 10.30
N SER A 7 -14.56 -0.76 11.00
CA SER A 7 -15.17 0.46 11.54
C SER A 7 -15.23 1.63 10.55
N ASP A 8 -14.51 1.54 9.44
CA ASP A 8 -14.54 2.59 8.43
C ASP A 8 -15.83 2.46 7.59
N SER A 9 -16.53 3.58 7.39
CA SER A 9 -17.69 3.64 6.50
C SER A 9 -17.31 3.42 5.03
N ASP A 10 -16.01 3.46 4.74
CA ASP A 10 -15.44 3.39 3.40
C ASP A 10 -14.59 2.12 3.25
N PRO A 11 -14.87 1.27 2.27
CA PRO A 11 -14.20 -0.03 2.10
C PRO A 11 -12.81 0.12 1.46
N ASN A 12 -11.94 0.92 2.05
CA ASN A 12 -10.59 1.13 1.54
C ASN A 12 -9.64 0.03 2.01
N ASP A 13 -8.72 -0.35 1.14
CA ASP A 13 -7.65 -1.29 1.41
C ASP A 13 -6.32 -0.55 1.61
N TYR A 14 -5.54 -1.02 2.57
CA TYR A 14 -4.25 -0.42 2.93
C TYR A 14 -3.14 -1.45 2.89
N LEU A 15 -2.07 -1.13 2.17
CA LEU A 15 -0.82 -1.90 2.19
C LEU A 15 0.04 -1.39 3.34
N VAL A 16 0.29 -2.24 4.32
CA VAL A 16 1.09 -1.91 5.49
C VAL A 16 2.42 -2.65 5.44
N TYR A 17 3.50 -1.89 5.39
CA TYR A 17 4.86 -2.43 5.32
C TYR A 17 5.55 -2.38 6.68
N GLY A 18 6.47 -3.32 6.92
CA GLY A 18 7.22 -3.43 8.16
C GLY A 18 6.55 -4.22 9.27
N VAL A 19 5.37 -4.78 9.01
CA VAL A 19 4.63 -5.58 10.00
C VAL A 19 5.39 -6.85 10.35
N GLU A 20 5.59 -7.08 11.65
CA GLU A 20 6.16 -8.29 12.22
C GLU A 20 5.11 -9.06 13.03
N GLU A 21 5.32 -10.35 13.22
CA GLU A 21 4.39 -11.22 13.95
C GLU A 21 4.10 -10.70 15.37
N ARG A 22 5.11 -10.16 16.05
CA ARG A 22 4.96 -9.55 17.37
C ARG A 22 3.95 -8.41 17.36
N PHE A 23 4.02 -7.52 16.35
CA PHE A 23 3.09 -6.41 16.22
C PHE A 23 1.63 -6.91 16.15
N LEU A 24 1.37 -7.96 15.36
CA LEU A 24 0.03 -8.55 15.24
C LEU A 24 -0.44 -9.20 16.54
N ARG A 25 0.46 -9.87 17.26
CA ARG A 25 0.16 -10.48 18.56
C ARG A 25 -0.25 -9.45 19.62
N ASP A 26 0.45 -8.31 19.62
CA ASP A 26 0.27 -7.25 20.61
C ASP A 26 -0.96 -6.37 20.28
N ASN A 27 -1.49 -6.44 19.05
CA ASN A 27 -2.58 -5.60 18.54
C ASN A 27 -3.68 -6.43 17.87
N LYS A 28 -4.36 -7.29 18.62
CA LYS A 28 -5.36 -8.24 18.08
C LYS A 28 -6.61 -7.57 17.51
N ASP A 29 -6.92 -6.35 17.95
CA ASP A 29 -8.13 -5.61 17.57
C ASP A 29 -7.90 -4.62 16.43
N LEU A 30 -6.88 -4.84 15.59
CA LEU A 30 -6.53 -3.93 14.49
C LEU A 30 -7.71 -3.63 13.56
N LEU A 31 -8.54 -4.62 13.24
CA LEU A 31 -9.69 -4.47 12.34
C LEU A 31 -10.78 -3.56 12.89
N ASN A 32 -10.87 -3.43 14.22
CA ASN A 32 -11.82 -2.54 14.89
C ASN A 32 -11.34 -1.07 14.94
N MET A 33 -10.13 -0.79 14.48
CA MET A 33 -9.61 0.58 14.37
C MET A 33 -10.16 1.27 13.13
N ASN A 34 -9.91 2.56 13.01
CA ASN A 34 -10.04 3.32 11.78
C ASN A 34 -8.67 3.78 11.30
N ILE A 35 -8.58 4.28 10.07
CA ILE A 35 -7.30 4.70 9.49
C ILE A 35 -6.60 5.79 10.33
N SER A 36 -7.34 6.69 10.96
CA SER A 36 -6.76 7.74 11.80
C SER A 36 -6.04 7.17 13.03
N SER A 37 -6.71 6.28 13.77
CA SER A 37 -6.16 5.61 14.94
C SER A 37 -5.00 4.68 14.57
N PHE A 38 -5.16 3.95 13.47
CA PHE A 38 -4.13 3.05 12.97
C PHE A 38 -2.89 3.81 12.50
N SER A 39 -3.04 4.95 11.83
CA SER A 39 -1.90 5.77 11.38
C SER A 39 -1.03 6.21 12.57
N ALA A 40 -1.63 6.61 13.68
CA ALA A 40 -0.88 6.94 14.89
C ALA A 40 -0.13 5.72 15.48
N LEU A 41 -0.77 4.56 15.48
CA LEU A 41 -0.15 3.31 15.92
C LEU A 41 1.00 2.88 14.99
N ALA A 42 0.80 2.96 13.68
CA ALA A 42 1.79 2.64 12.66
C ALA A 42 3.04 3.53 12.79
N GLN A 43 2.84 4.83 12.92
CA GLN A 43 3.94 5.78 13.14
C GLN A 43 4.77 5.45 14.38
N LYS A 44 4.11 5.13 15.50
CA LYS A 44 4.77 4.73 16.76
C LYS A 44 5.61 3.46 16.59
N ASN A 45 5.23 2.57 15.69
CA ASN A 45 5.90 1.29 15.43
C ASN A 45 6.79 1.30 14.18
N GLY A 46 6.99 2.45 13.54
CA GLY A 46 7.85 2.58 12.36
C GLY A 46 7.31 1.86 11.12
N LEU A 47 6.00 1.64 11.04
CA LEU A 47 5.35 1.04 9.87
C LEU A 47 5.05 2.10 8.82
N MET A 48 4.91 1.69 7.56
CA MET A 48 4.50 2.56 6.47
C MET A 48 3.13 2.12 5.92
N ILE A 49 2.28 3.10 5.62
CA ILE A 49 0.91 2.90 5.13
C ILE A 49 0.78 3.46 3.72
N TYR A 50 0.33 2.63 2.79
CA TYR A 50 -0.03 3.03 1.43
C TYR A 50 -1.49 2.65 1.17
N GLN A 51 -2.27 3.51 0.54
CA GLN A 51 -3.60 3.11 0.08
C GLN A 51 -3.48 2.27 -1.18
N ALA A 52 -4.07 1.08 -1.18
CA ALA A 52 -4.14 0.20 -2.34
C ALA A 52 -5.17 0.73 -3.34
N HIS A 53 -4.93 0.58 -4.65
CA HIS A 53 -5.85 0.91 -5.76
C HIS A 53 -6.86 2.03 -5.45
N PRO A 54 -6.38 3.24 -5.09
CA PRO A 54 -7.18 4.30 -4.43
C PRO A 54 -8.33 4.84 -5.30
N PHE A 55 -8.28 4.63 -6.61
CA PHE A 55 -9.28 5.12 -7.57
C PHE A 55 -10.10 4.01 -8.22
N ARG A 56 -9.96 2.74 -7.76
CA ARG A 56 -10.83 1.65 -8.18
C ARG A 56 -12.28 1.97 -7.81
N PHE A 57 -13.22 1.58 -8.66
CA PHE A 57 -14.66 1.78 -8.39
C PHE A 57 -15.05 1.28 -6.98
N GLY A 58 -15.78 2.11 -6.25
CA GLY A 58 -16.21 1.84 -4.87
C GLY A 58 -15.21 2.26 -3.79
N MET A 59 -13.96 2.61 -4.15
CA MET A 59 -12.98 3.14 -3.20
C MET A 59 -13.16 4.65 -3.00
N LYS A 60 -12.74 5.16 -1.83
CA LYS A 60 -12.68 6.58 -1.54
C LYS A 60 -11.24 6.96 -1.21
N ILE A 61 -10.84 8.15 -1.64
CA ILE A 61 -9.50 8.62 -1.35
C ILE A 61 -9.34 8.92 0.14
N THR A 62 -8.34 8.32 0.74
CA THR A 62 -7.99 8.57 2.15
C THR A 62 -7.27 9.91 2.28
N ASN A 63 -7.48 10.61 3.41
CA ASN A 63 -6.76 11.84 3.69
C ASN A 63 -5.25 11.56 3.73
N VAL A 64 -4.51 12.28 2.90
CA VAL A 64 -3.06 12.09 2.68
C VAL A 64 -2.22 12.17 3.95
N LYS A 65 -2.70 12.85 4.99
CA LYS A 65 -2.00 12.95 6.28
C LYS A 65 -1.84 11.62 7.02
N TYR A 66 -2.60 10.60 6.65
CA TYR A 66 -2.55 9.26 7.24
C TYR A 66 -1.70 8.27 6.43
N LEU A 67 -1.17 8.70 5.28
CA LEU A 67 -0.51 7.85 4.31
C LEU A 67 0.94 8.25 4.11
N ASP A 68 1.81 7.26 3.95
CA ASP A 68 3.18 7.46 3.43
C ASP A 68 3.20 7.45 1.90
N GLY A 69 2.25 6.78 1.28
CA GLY A 69 2.16 6.65 -0.16
C GLY A 69 0.83 6.07 -0.64
N ILE A 70 0.77 5.81 -1.94
CA ILE A 70 -0.35 5.11 -2.59
C ILE A 70 0.15 4.16 -3.67
N GLU A 71 -0.66 3.17 -3.99
CA GLU A 71 -0.46 2.32 -5.15
C GLU A 71 -0.90 3.07 -6.41
N VAL A 72 0.06 3.28 -7.33
CA VAL A 72 -0.16 4.02 -8.58
C VAL A 72 -0.19 3.11 -9.80
N CYS A 73 0.12 1.84 -9.62
CA CYS A 73 0.03 0.82 -10.66
C CYS A 73 -0.49 -0.46 -10.04
N ASN A 74 -1.77 -0.70 -10.17
CA ASN A 74 -2.43 -1.97 -9.83
C ASN A 74 -2.73 -2.72 -11.13
N ARG A 75 -2.36 -4.01 -11.19
CA ARG A 75 -2.52 -4.84 -12.41
C ARG A 75 -3.51 -5.98 -12.21
N ASN A 76 -4.50 -5.79 -11.33
CA ASN A 76 -5.65 -6.67 -11.34
C ASN A 76 -6.40 -6.53 -12.67
N ILE A 77 -6.51 -7.62 -13.40
CA ILE A 77 -7.11 -7.63 -14.75
C ILE A 77 -8.65 -7.54 -14.73
N GLU A 78 -9.26 -7.72 -13.56
CA GLU A 78 -10.71 -7.69 -13.40
C GLU A 78 -11.26 -6.29 -13.11
N HIS A 79 -10.37 -5.34 -12.80
CA HIS A 79 -10.76 -4.00 -12.37
C HIS A 79 -9.97 -2.91 -13.09
N ASP A 80 -10.64 -1.84 -13.45
CA ASP A 80 -9.99 -0.58 -13.80
C ASP A 80 -9.62 0.14 -12.48
N SER A 81 -8.33 0.27 -12.24
CA SER A 81 -7.79 0.92 -11.03
C SER A 81 -7.44 2.39 -11.24
N HIS A 82 -7.68 2.95 -12.45
CA HIS A 82 -7.39 4.33 -12.82
C HIS A 82 -5.97 4.76 -12.39
N ASN A 83 -4.99 3.97 -12.80
CA ASN A 83 -3.58 4.11 -12.42
C ASN A 83 -3.01 5.49 -12.81
N ASP A 84 -3.46 6.07 -13.92
CA ASP A 84 -3.11 7.41 -14.37
C ASP A 84 -3.55 8.48 -13.37
N ILE A 85 -4.76 8.39 -12.84
CA ILE A 85 -5.29 9.30 -11.83
C ILE A 85 -4.50 9.13 -10.53
N ALA A 86 -4.22 7.90 -10.12
CA ALA A 86 -3.42 7.61 -8.93
C ALA A 86 -2.01 8.22 -9.02
N ALA A 87 -1.35 8.11 -10.18
CA ALA A 87 -0.04 8.69 -10.41
C ALA A 87 -0.04 10.22 -10.29
N LEU A 88 -1.01 10.89 -10.92
CA LEU A 88 -1.18 12.34 -10.82
C LEU A 88 -1.49 12.81 -9.39
N TRP A 89 -2.30 12.04 -8.66
CA TRP A 89 -2.62 12.33 -7.26
C TRP A 89 -1.38 12.24 -6.37
N ALA A 90 -0.59 11.16 -6.53
CA ALA A 90 0.66 10.99 -5.80
C ALA A 90 1.63 12.17 -6.03
N GLU A 91 1.77 12.63 -7.26
CA GLU A 91 2.60 13.79 -7.62
C GLU A 91 2.10 15.07 -6.97
N LYS A 92 0.79 15.31 -7.06
CA LYS A 92 0.17 16.52 -6.49
C LYS A 92 0.39 16.66 -4.98
N PHE A 93 0.38 15.54 -4.25
CA PHE A 93 0.47 15.53 -2.79
C PHE A 93 1.83 15.06 -2.25
N GLY A 94 2.81 14.82 -3.12
CA GLY A 94 4.15 14.37 -2.72
C GLY A 94 4.15 12.99 -2.04
N LEU A 95 3.20 12.12 -2.37
CA LEU A 95 3.10 10.77 -1.82
C LEU A 95 4.09 9.83 -2.49
N LYS A 96 4.63 8.89 -1.72
CA LYS A 96 5.43 7.79 -2.28
C LYS A 96 4.54 6.89 -3.13
N LYS A 97 5.15 6.26 -4.14
CA LYS A 97 4.43 5.45 -5.13
C LYS A 97 4.80 3.98 -4.98
N THR A 98 3.83 3.09 -5.08
CA THR A 98 4.08 1.64 -5.18
C THR A 98 3.30 1.05 -6.34
N ALA A 99 3.57 -0.21 -6.65
CA ALA A 99 2.87 -0.99 -7.65
C ALA A 99 2.64 -2.41 -7.15
N GLY A 100 1.57 -3.05 -7.59
CA GLY A 100 1.23 -4.41 -7.22
C GLY A 100 0.39 -5.13 -8.26
N SER A 101 0.45 -6.47 -8.23
CA SER A 101 -0.35 -7.32 -9.11
C SER A 101 -1.80 -7.47 -8.63
N ASP A 102 -2.07 -7.15 -7.36
CA ASP A 102 -3.36 -7.41 -6.70
C ASP A 102 -3.84 -8.84 -7.00
N HIS A 103 -2.93 -9.80 -6.67
CA HIS A 103 -3.03 -11.19 -7.09
C HIS A 103 -4.15 -11.93 -6.36
N HIS A 104 -5.15 -12.38 -7.10
CA HIS A 104 -6.26 -13.20 -6.61
C HIS A 104 -6.38 -14.54 -7.35
N GLN A 105 -5.80 -14.67 -8.54
CA GLN A 105 -5.96 -15.81 -9.42
C GLN A 105 -4.63 -16.23 -10.03
N LYS A 106 -4.47 -17.54 -10.25
CA LYS A 106 -3.30 -18.11 -10.94
C LYS A 106 -3.09 -17.42 -12.31
N GLY A 107 -1.88 -16.98 -12.57
CA GLY A 107 -1.49 -16.26 -13.79
C GLY A 107 -1.40 -14.74 -13.64
N ASN A 108 -1.84 -14.19 -12.50
CA ASN A 108 -1.75 -12.76 -12.21
C ASN A 108 -0.50 -12.41 -11.38
N GLU A 109 0.35 -13.40 -11.12
CA GLU A 109 1.58 -13.21 -10.35
C GLU A 109 2.59 -12.36 -11.12
N GLY A 110 3.22 -11.41 -10.44
CA GLY A 110 4.31 -10.62 -11.01
C GLY A 110 3.91 -9.71 -12.17
N LEU A 111 2.64 -9.32 -12.28
CA LEU A 111 2.17 -8.39 -13.31
C LEU A 111 2.61 -6.95 -13.02
N ALA A 112 2.76 -6.58 -11.75
CA ALA A 112 3.34 -5.32 -11.33
C ALA A 112 4.03 -5.46 -9.98
N GLY A 113 4.88 -4.50 -9.63
CA GLY A 113 5.61 -4.46 -8.37
C GLY A 113 6.68 -3.38 -8.35
N ILE A 114 7.63 -3.51 -7.44
CA ILE A 114 8.81 -2.66 -7.39
C ILE A 114 10.07 -3.45 -7.72
N ILE A 115 11.05 -2.82 -8.36
CA ILE A 115 12.39 -3.35 -8.56
C ILE A 115 13.33 -2.53 -7.68
N SER A 116 13.79 -3.12 -6.59
CA SER A 116 14.75 -2.51 -5.69
C SER A 116 16.14 -2.50 -6.29
N ARG A 117 16.92 -1.43 -6.03
CA ARG A 117 18.33 -1.33 -6.43
C ARG A 117 19.25 -2.18 -5.58
N ARG A 118 18.77 -2.66 -4.45
CA ARG A 118 19.51 -3.54 -3.53
C ARG A 118 18.64 -4.73 -3.12
N GLU A 119 19.28 -5.79 -2.71
CA GLU A 119 18.57 -6.96 -2.18
C GLU A 119 17.83 -6.62 -0.88
N ILE A 120 16.57 -7.02 -0.78
CA ILE A 120 15.73 -6.81 0.39
C ILE A 120 15.71 -8.11 1.21
N THR A 121 16.51 -8.16 2.28
CA THR A 121 16.66 -9.34 3.15
C THR A 121 15.99 -9.17 4.52
N SER A 122 15.39 -8.02 4.79
CA SER A 122 14.72 -7.75 6.08
C SER A 122 13.66 -6.65 5.94
N ASN A 123 12.72 -6.59 6.90
CA ASN A 123 11.74 -5.50 7.00
C ASN A 123 12.42 -4.14 7.09
N LYS A 124 13.55 -4.04 7.82
CA LYS A 124 14.29 -2.79 7.91
C LYS A 124 14.77 -2.30 6.55
N ILE A 125 15.38 -3.18 5.76
CA ILE A 125 15.85 -2.83 4.40
C ILE A 125 14.67 -2.47 3.50
N LEU A 126 13.54 -3.18 3.59
CA LEU A 126 12.32 -2.85 2.85
C LEU A 126 11.83 -1.44 3.20
N LEU A 127 11.69 -1.12 4.48
CA LEU A 127 11.24 0.20 4.93
C LEU A 127 12.20 1.31 4.50
N ASP A 128 13.51 1.11 4.64
CA ASP A 128 14.53 2.06 4.18
C ASP A 128 14.43 2.27 2.65
N THR A 129 14.20 1.19 1.89
CA THR A 129 14.04 1.24 0.42
C THR A 129 12.80 2.04 0.04
N LEU A 130 11.66 1.78 0.70
CA LEU A 130 10.41 2.50 0.47
C LEU A 130 10.51 3.98 0.89
N ALA A 131 11.10 4.25 2.05
CA ALA A 131 11.26 5.60 2.58
C ALA A 131 12.10 6.50 1.65
N ASN A 132 13.20 5.96 1.12
CA ASN A 132 14.12 6.67 0.22
C ASN A 132 13.71 6.57 -1.25
N GLN A 133 12.66 5.82 -1.58
CA GLN A 133 12.23 5.53 -2.96
C GLN A 133 13.38 4.95 -3.81
N ASP A 134 14.20 4.07 -3.22
CA ASP A 134 15.36 3.45 -3.86
C ASP A 134 14.96 2.22 -4.69
N TYR A 135 13.99 2.41 -5.58
CA TYR A 135 13.41 1.41 -6.47
C TYR A 135 12.82 2.07 -7.72
N THR A 136 12.46 1.25 -8.69
CA THR A 136 11.64 1.63 -9.84
C THR A 136 10.33 0.84 -9.81
N LEU A 137 9.26 1.43 -10.34
CA LEU A 137 8.02 0.69 -10.54
C LEU A 137 8.19 -0.23 -11.74
N TYR A 138 7.65 -1.43 -11.61
CA TYR A 138 7.61 -2.44 -12.66
C TYR A 138 6.17 -2.72 -13.06
N GLU A 139 5.94 -2.79 -14.34
CA GLU A 139 4.69 -3.23 -14.94
C GLU A 139 5.00 -4.13 -16.13
N LYS A 140 4.45 -5.33 -16.12
CA LYS A 140 4.56 -6.27 -17.24
C LYS A 140 3.72 -5.76 -18.41
N LYS A 141 4.35 -5.58 -19.56
CA LYS A 141 3.63 -5.34 -20.82
C LYS A 141 2.92 -6.62 -21.21
N LEU A 142 1.61 -6.55 -21.36
CA LEU A 142 0.77 -7.63 -21.89
C LEU A 142 0.81 -7.60 -23.42
#